data_d9f54a535ff5b70c283e755af1d94e78
#
_entry.id   d9f54a535ff5b70c283e755af1d94e78
#
_cell.length_a   1.000
_cell.length_b   1.000
_cell.length_c   1.000
_cell.angle_alpha   90.00
_cell.angle_beta   90.00
_cell.angle_gamma   90.00
#
_symmetry.space_group_name_H-M   'P 1'
#
loop_
_entity.id
_entity.type
_entity.pdbx_description
1 polymer ?
#
loop_
_entity_poly.entity_id
_entity_poly.type
_entity_poly.pdbx_seq_one_letter_code
_entity_poly.pdbx_strand_id
1 'polypeptide(L)'
;MIRNLIKLLVVVMSLALLGGCATVIQPIPAQDLNPKLKSGALVQKTNNFEVVMDTSASMEDPFQWNHFAYTSPMKTTKLEYEQHLVRLFNDTIPNLKLTAGLRDFAGERWLSRPYNTKLWYGMAPYVKEDLGKSIFEVNTGGVESPLDLAINAATADFKPLAGKSALIIFSDGLEMPKAVASAQAMKAALKDNICIYAVLIGSDPTGEGKALLDKVVKAGQCGILVNGKDVESAAGMANFVEKVFLGPAVAAAAVPPAAVLPPGAIAQLDTVYFDYDKYNVKPEFKDVVKKNADYFKANKANNVLIAGNCDERGTNEYNMALGQRRADSAAKALKAAGVEAKRIKTVSWGEEKPLCKESVEACWSKNRNALFYVMKP
;
A
#
# COMPACT_ATOMS: atom_id res chain seq x y z
N MET A 1 -32.10 7.77 62.93
CA MET A 1 -31.93 8.28 61.57
C MET A 1 -30.49 8.64 61.22
N ILE A 2 -29.77 9.41 62.01
CA ILE A 2 -28.39 9.88 61.72
C ILE A 2 -27.37 8.73 61.53
N ARG A 3 -27.50 7.65 62.35
CA ARG A 3 -26.57 6.49 62.30
C ARG A 3 -26.65 5.65 61.05
N ASN A 4 -27.77 5.68 60.33
CA ASN A 4 -27.93 4.99 59.05
C ASN A 4 -27.48 5.86 57.85
N LEU A 5 -27.51 7.20 58.03
CA LEU A 5 -27.00 8.13 57.02
C LEU A 5 -25.47 8.08 56.93
N ILE A 6 -24.79 7.93 58.12
CA ILE A 6 -23.32 7.82 58.20
C ILE A 6 -22.84 6.52 57.58
N LYS A 7 -23.59 5.39 57.77
CA LYS A 7 -23.24 4.12 57.14
C LYS A 7 -23.44 4.15 55.61
N LEU A 8 -24.43 4.86 55.12
CA LEU A 8 -24.66 5.05 53.70
C LEU A 8 -23.57 5.91 53.05
N LEU A 9 -23.12 6.98 53.76
CA LEU A 9 -22.06 7.86 53.25
C LEU A 9 -20.71 7.16 53.22
N VAL A 10 -20.39 6.27 54.18
CA VAL A 10 -19.13 5.49 54.20
C VAL A 10 -19.12 4.43 53.10
N VAL A 11 -20.27 3.80 52.79
CA VAL A 11 -20.36 2.80 51.69
C VAL A 11 -20.28 3.52 50.31
N VAL A 12 -20.85 4.70 50.16
CA VAL A 12 -20.75 5.48 48.92
C VAL A 12 -19.33 6.02 48.73
N MET A 13 -18.63 6.41 49.82
CA MET A 13 -17.25 6.91 49.76
C MET A 13 -16.21 5.79 49.56
N SER A 14 -16.48 4.55 50.00
CA SER A 14 -15.62 3.38 49.73
C SER A 14 -15.83 2.80 48.33
N LEU A 15 -16.97 3.00 47.68
CA LEU A 15 -17.13 2.62 46.25
C LEU A 15 -16.51 3.65 45.29
N ALA A 16 -16.29 4.88 45.71
CA ALA A 16 -15.64 5.92 44.89
C ALA A 16 -14.10 5.79 44.85
N LEU A 17 -13.48 4.96 45.70
CA LEU A 17 -12.02 4.77 45.78
C LEU A 17 -11.52 3.52 45.06
N LEU A 18 -12.40 2.74 44.44
CA LEU A 18 -12.02 1.57 43.60
C LEU A 18 -12.14 1.81 42.10
N GLY A 19 -12.47 3.03 41.69
CA GLY A 19 -12.36 3.48 40.33
C GLY A 19 -10.91 3.84 40.00
N GLY A 20 -10.00 2.88 40.03
CA GLY A 20 -8.74 3.03 39.31
C GLY A 20 -9.11 3.36 37.86
N CYS A 21 -8.87 4.60 37.43
CA CYS A 21 -8.94 4.96 36.03
C CYS A 21 -7.92 4.12 35.26
N ALA A 22 -8.31 2.93 34.84
CA ALA A 22 -7.66 2.31 33.69
C ALA A 22 -7.92 3.32 32.56
N THR A 23 -6.90 4.05 32.17
CA THR A 23 -6.93 4.91 30.99
C THR A 23 -7.05 3.99 29.78
N VAL A 24 -8.30 3.67 29.43
CA VAL A 24 -8.61 2.95 28.20
C VAL A 24 -8.16 3.85 27.06
N ILE A 25 -7.22 3.38 26.23
CA ILE A 25 -6.89 4.07 24.97
C ILE A 25 -8.19 4.23 24.20
N GLN A 26 -8.63 5.47 24.04
CA GLN A 26 -9.85 5.73 23.29
C GLN A 26 -9.62 5.35 21.84
N PRO A 27 -10.48 4.51 21.23
CA PRO A 27 -10.30 4.11 19.85
C PRO A 27 -10.35 5.34 18.96
N ILE A 28 -9.32 5.53 18.14
CA ILE A 28 -9.27 6.57 17.13
C ILE A 28 -10.27 6.18 16.04
N PRO A 29 -11.24 7.03 15.69
CA PRO A 29 -12.18 6.71 14.62
C PRO A 29 -11.44 6.60 13.29
N ALA A 30 -11.63 5.48 12.58
CA ALA A 30 -11.04 5.25 11.28
C ALA A 30 -11.60 6.23 10.23
N GLN A 31 -10.76 6.68 9.31
CA GLN A 31 -11.20 7.47 8.16
C GLN A 31 -11.80 6.56 7.09
N ASP A 32 -13.02 6.85 6.64
CA ASP A 32 -13.68 6.08 5.57
C ASP A 32 -13.06 6.39 4.20
N LEU A 33 -12.49 5.37 3.56
CA LEU A 33 -11.91 5.41 2.22
C LEU A 33 -12.88 5.00 1.10
N ASN A 34 -14.09 4.49 1.44
CA ASN A 34 -15.07 4.03 0.46
C ASN A 34 -15.53 5.13 -0.52
N PRO A 35 -15.66 6.41 -0.14
CA PRO A 35 -15.99 7.47 -1.10
C PRO A 35 -14.98 7.59 -2.24
N LYS A 36 -13.67 7.38 -1.98
CA LYS A 36 -12.62 7.41 -3.01
C LYS A 36 -12.71 6.24 -3.99
N LEU A 37 -13.17 5.08 -3.52
CA LEU A 37 -13.45 3.91 -4.37
C LEU A 37 -14.72 4.15 -5.22
N LYS A 38 -15.80 4.63 -4.59
CA LYS A 38 -17.08 4.88 -5.28
C LYS A 38 -16.95 5.95 -6.37
N SER A 39 -16.13 6.96 -6.16
CA SER A 39 -15.86 8.00 -7.17
C SER A 39 -14.97 7.52 -8.33
N GLY A 40 -14.37 6.33 -8.21
CA GLY A 40 -13.39 5.82 -9.17
C GLY A 40 -12.05 6.55 -9.12
N ALA A 41 -11.80 7.43 -8.14
CA ALA A 41 -10.51 8.09 -7.96
C ALA A 41 -9.39 7.10 -7.62
N LEU A 42 -9.74 6.06 -6.86
CA LEU A 42 -8.85 4.96 -6.49
C LEU A 42 -9.49 3.62 -6.83
N VAL A 43 -8.64 2.63 -7.12
CA VAL A 43 -9.04 1.24 -7.37
C VAL A 43 -8.22 0.30 -6.49
N GLN A 44 -8.77 -0.89 -6.25
CA GLN A 44 -8.05 -1.96 -5.57
C GLN A 44 -6.84 -2.40 -6.39
N LYS A 45 -5.64 -2.41 -5.78
CA LYS A 45 -4.41 -2.93 -6.39
C LYS A 45 -3.85 -4.17 -5.70
N THR A 46 -4.28 -4.47 -4.47
CA THR A 46 -3.84 -5.60 -3.66
C THR A 46 -5.00 -6.55 -3.45
N ASN A 47 -4.79 -7.84 -3.66
CA ASN A 47 -5.82 -8.88 -3.55
C ASN A 47 -5.69 -9.66 -2.24
N ASN A 48 -4.46 -9.82 -1.74
CA ASN A 48 -4.17 -10.61 -0.56
C ASN A 48 -3.29 -9.81 0.39
N PHE A 49 -3.45 -9.98 1.68
CA PHE A 49 -2.53 -9.40 2.65
C PHE A 49 -2.34 -10.29 3.87
N GLU A 50 -1.20 -10.15 4.51
CA GLU A 50 -0.93 -10.75 5.80
C GLU A 50 -0.27 -9.71 6.70
N VAL A 51 -0.85 -9.49 7.87
CA VAL A 51 -0.26 -8.69 8.93
C VAL A 51 0.61 -9.60 9.77
N VAL A 52 1.84 -9.16 10.03
CA VAL A 52 2.81 -9.85 10.88
C VAL A 52 3.12 -8.96 12.07
N MET A 53 2.76 -9.44 13.26
CA MET A 53 2.90 -8.74 14.53
C MET A 53 4.11 -9.25 15.31
N ASP A 54 4.90 -8.33 15.84
CA ASP A 54 6.04 -8.62 16.69
C ASP A 54 5.58 -8.83 18.13
N THR A 55 5.79 -10.02 18.65
CA THR A 55 5.51 -10.34 20.06
C THR A 55 6.78 -10.75 20.82
N SER A 56 7.96 -10.31 20.35
CA SER A 56 9.24 -10.55 21.01
C SER A 56 9.35 -9.82 22.36
N ALA A 57 10.36 -10.16 23.14
CA ALA A 57 10.53 -9.63 24.50
C ALA A 57 10.63 -8.10 24.54
N SER A 58 11.26 -7.49 23.54
CA SER A 58 11.36 -6.02 23.44
C SER A 58 10.02 -5.32 23.31
N MET A 59 8.97 -6.01 22.83
CA MET A 59 7.61 -5.48 22.73
C MET A 59 6.86 -5.43 24.06
N GLU A 60 7.37 -6.10 25.11
CA GLU A 60 6.88 -5.99 26.49
C GLU A 60 7.37 -4.69 27.18
N ASP A 61 8.38 -4.00 26.60
CA ASP A 61 8.90 -2.75 27.12
C ASP A 61 7.84 -1.64 27.11
N PRO A 62 7.92 -0.70 28.09
CA PRO A 62 7.06 0.48 28.10
C PRO A 62 7.20 1.28 26.81
N PHE A 63 6.08 1.65 26.23
CA PHE A 63 6.04 2.47 25.02
C PHE A 63 6.53 3.88 25.31
N GLN A 64 7.57 4.35 24.60
CA GLN A 64 8.13 5.69 24.76
C GLN A 64 8.31 6.37 23.41
N TRP A 65 7.77 7.58 23.25
CA TRP A 65 7.93 8.38 22.03
C TRP A 65 9.09 9.38 22.07
N ASN A 66 9.59 9.79 23.20
CA ASN A 66 10.77 10.66 23.38
C ASN A 66 11.07 10.88 24.85
N HIS A 67 12.30 11.24 25.19
CA HIS A 67 12.79 11.56 26.54
C HIS A 67 12.07 12.74 27.26
N PHE A 68 11.09 13.39 26.63
CA PHE A 68 10.43 14.60 27.18
C PHE A 68 8.92 14.49 27.44
N ALA A 69 8.27 13.39 27.18
CA ALA A 69 6.84 13.22 27.43
C ALA A 69 6.56 12.44 28.72
N TYR A 70 7.07 12.88 29.85
CA TYR A 70 6.85 12.26 31.15
C TYR A 70 5.53 12.68 31.82
N THR A 71 4.47 12.94 31.10
CA THR A 71 3.18 13.31 31.73
C THR A 71 2.01 12.41 31.37
N SER A 72 2.25 11.28 30.70
CA SER A 72 1.19 10.28 30.56
C SER A 72 1.36 9.16 31.58
N PRO A 73 0.37 8.91 32.46
CA PRO A 73 0.42 7.83 33.46
C PRO A 73 0.19 6.44 32.84
N MET A 74 0.21 6.29 31.51
CA MET A 74 -0.03 5.03 30.83
C MET A 74 1.26 4.21 30.77
N LYS A 75 1.29 3.11 31.49
CA LYS A 75 2.22 2.01 31.29
C LYS A 75 1.77 1.15 30.11
N THR A 76 1.60 1.73 28.93
CA THR A 76 1.27 0.99 27.71
C THR A 76 2.55 0.35 27.19
N THR A 77 2.52 -0.94 26.92
CA THR A 77 3.64 -1.66 26.28
C THR A 77 3.69 -1.36 24.79
N LYS A 78 4.82 -1.62 24.15
CA LYS A 78 4.90 -1.55 22.68
C LYS A 78 3.90 -2.49 22.01
N LEU A 79 3.67 -3.69 22.57
CA LEU A 79 2.69 -4.65 22.07
C LEU A 79 1.26 -4.11 22.12
N GLU A 80 0.84 -3.50 23.23
CA GLU A 80 -0.49 -2.88 23.32
C GLU A 80 -0.66 -1.73 22.33
N TYR A 81 0.38 -0.94 22.13
CA TYR A 81 0.39 0.12 21.11
C TYR A 81 0.33 -0.46 19.69
N GLU A 82 1.07 -1.53 19.41
CA GLU A 82 1.00 -2.25 18.14
C GLU A 82 -0.41 -2.79 17.87
N GLN A 83 -1.02 -3.47 18.83
CA GLN A 83 -2.39 -3.96 18.72
C GLN A 83 -3.38 -2.82 18.38
N HIS A 84 -3.19 -1.66 19.01
CA HIS A 84 -3.99 -0.47 18.71
C HIS A 84 -3.82 0.01 17.26
N LEU A 85 -2.58 0.07 16.76
CA LEU A 85 -2.29 0.46 15.37
C LEU A 85 -2.81 -0.57 14.36
N VAL A 86 -2.63 -1.87 14.63
CA VAL A 86 -3.15 -2.95 13.78
C VAL A 86 -4.67 -2.92 13.74
N ARG A 87 -5.33 -2.61 14.86
CA ARG A 87 -6.77 -2.40 14.88
C ARG A 87 -7.19 -1.19 14.04
N LEU A 88 -6.54 -0.04 14.22
CA LEU A 88 -6.82 1.15 13.42
C LEU A 88 -6.61 0.88 11.93
N PHE A 89 -5.56 0.13 11.57
CA PHE A 89 -5.29 -0.34 10.21
C PHE A 89 -6.47 -1.17 9.69
N ASN A 90 -6.89 -2.21 10.43
CA ASN A 90 -8.03 -3.05 10.09
C ASN A 90 -9.33 -2.25 9.91
N ASP A 91 -9.63 -1.35 10.83
CA ASP A 91 -10.84 -0.52 10.80
C ASP A 91 -10.84 0.46 9.60
N THR A 92 -9.64 0.87 9.13
CA THR A 92 -9.48 1.80 8.00
C THR A 92 -9.57 1.11 6.63
N ILE A 93 -9.39 -0.22 6.54
CA ILE A 93 -9.52 -0.95 5.26
C ILE A 93 -10.95 -0.74 4.71
N PRO A 94 -11.08 -0.19 3.49
CA PRO A 94 -12.39 0.00 2.87
C PRO A 94 -12.98 -1.32 2.36
N ASN A 95 -14.20 -1.29 1.82
CA ASN A 95 -14.89 -2.47 1.30
C ASN A 95 -14.18 -3.02 0.05
N LEU A 96 -13.24 -3.93 0.24
CA LEU A 96 -12.46 -4.60 -0.79
C LEU A 96 -12.69 -6.12 -0.74
N LYS A 97 -12.53 -6.77 -1.88
CA LYS A 97 -12.48 -8.25 -1.93
C LYS A 97 -11.04 -8.69 -1.68
N LEU A 98 -10.75 -9.13 -0.48
CA LEU A 98 -9.41 -9.50 -0.03
C LEU A 98 -9.39 -10.91 0.54
N THR A 99 -8.22 -11.57 0.44
CA THR A 99 -7.83 -12.69 1.29
C THR A 99 -6.88 -12.14 2.34
N ALA A 100 -7.12 -12.45 3.61
CA ALA A 100 -6.39 -11.86 4.73
C ALA A 100 -5.76 -12.92 5.62
N GLY A 101 -4.61 -12.57 6.20
CA GLY A 101 -3.95 -13.30 7.27
C GLY A 101 -3.50 -12.38 8.40
N LEU A 102 -3.43 -12.93 9.60
CA LEU A 102 -2.81 -12.32 10.76
C LEU A 102 -1.89 -13.35 11.42
N ARG A 103 -0.62 -13.03 11.50
CA ARG A 103 0.44 -13.86 12.07
C ARG A 103 1.21 -13.07 13.11
N ASP A 104 1.74 -13.76 14.11
CA ASP A 104 2.73 -13.22 15.03
C ASP A 104 4.10 -13.85 14.82
N PHE A 105 5.12 -13.27 15.44
CA PHE A 105 6.41 -13.91 15.62
C PHE A 105 7.07 -13.51 16.93
N ALA A 106 7.68 -14.49 17.57
CA ALA A 106 8.62 -14.36 18.69
C ALA A 106 9.27 -15.72 18.94
N GLY A 107 10.39 -15.76 19.67
CA GLY A 107 11.02 -17.01 20.06
C GLY A 107 10.16 -17.87 20.97
N GLU A 108 10.39 -19.18 20.96
CA GLU A 108 9.64 -20.13 21.76
C GLU A 108 9.84 -19.89 23.27
N ARG A 109 8.76 -20.07 24.01
CA ARG A 109 8.75 -20.08 25.48
C ARG A 109 8.08 -21.37 25.95
N TRP A 110 8.84 -22.28 26.50
CA TRP A 110 8.51 -23.70 26.70
C TRP A 110 7.08 -24.06 27.11
N LEU A 111 6.45 -23.35 28.02
CA LEU A 111 5.06 -23.68 28.43
C LEU A 111 4.00 -22.75 27.88
N SER A 112 4.35 -21.49 27.55
CA SER A 112 3.40 -20.45 27.16
C SER A 112 3.35 -20.23 25.65
N ARG A 113 4.43 -20.54 24.92
CA ARG A 113 4.56 -20.32 23.50
C ARG A 113 5.43 -21.40 22.83
N PRO A 114 4.86 -22.57 22.48
CA PRO A 114 5.62 -23.67 21.86
C PRO A 114 5.80 -23.49 20.33
N TYR A 115 5.92 -22.26 19.86
CA TYR A 115 6.05 -21.91 18.43
C TYR A 115 6.77 -20.59 18.26
N ASN A 116 7.51 -20.42 17.14
CA ASN A 116 8.18 -19.18 16.77
C ASN A 116 7.27 -18.23 15.98
N THR A 117 6.27 -18.76 15.30
CA THR A 117 5.26 -17.98 14.53
C THR A 117 3.96 -18.77 14.48
N LYS A 118 2.84 -18.06 14.54
CA LYS A 118 1.51 -18.67 14.47
C LYS A 118 0.57 -17.81 13.62
N LEU A 119 -0.20 -18.46 12.76
CA LEU A 119 -1.29 -17.82 12.01
C LEU A 119 -2.54 -17.82 12.91
N TRP A 120 -2.98 -16.64 13.33
CA TRP A 120 -4.13 -16.41 14.19
C TRP A 120 -5.43 -16.24 13.42
N TYR A 121 -5.33 -15.64 12.22
CA TYR A 121 -6.42 -15.48 11.28
C TYR A 121 -5.94 -15.85 9.87
N GLY A 122 -6.71 -16.62 9.14
CA GLY A 122 -6.59 -16.77 7.70
C GLY A 122 -5.79 -17.98 7.25
N MET A 123 -5.20 -18.00 6.08
CA MET A 123 -5.47 -17.13 4.88
C MET A 123 -6.92 -17.39 4.37
N ALA A 124 -7.81 -16.50 4.68
CA ALA A 124 -9.25 -16.66 4.44
C ALA A 124 -9.86 -15.38 3.80
N PRO A 125 -11.06 -15.45 3.22
CA PRO A 125 -11.78 -14.24 2.83
C PRO A 125 -11.84 -13.23 3.98
N TYR A 126 -11.43 -12.00 3.71
CA TYR A 126 -11.34 -10.96 4.72
C TYR A 126 -12.69 -10.60 5.31
N VAL A 127 -12.82 -10.76 6.63
CA VAL A 127 -13.94 -10.28 7.45
C VAL A 127 -13.36 -9.37 8.53
N LYS A 128 -13.72 -8.08 8.47
CA LYS A 128 -13.15 -7.03 9.35
C LYS A 128 -13.31 -7.36 10.84
N GLU A 129 -14.49 -7.80 11.22
CA GLU A 129 -14.83 -8.11 12.61
C GLU A 129 -14.05 -9.30 13.14
N ASP A 130 -13.85 -10.33 12.33
CA ASP A 130 -13.18 -11.55 12.76
C ASP A 130 -11.65 -11.35 12.85
N LEU A 131 -11.05 -10.68 11.87
CA LEU A 131 -9.65 -10.26 11.98
C LEU A 131 -9.45 -9.33 13.19
N GLY A 132 -10.39 -8.41 13.43
CA GLY A 132 -10.36 -7.50 14.58
C GLY A 132 -10.38 -8.22 15.94
N LYS A 133 -11.09 -9.35 16.07
CA LYS A 133 -11.06 -10.20 17.27
C LYS A 133 -9.71 -10.86 17.45
N SER A 134 -9.17 -11.44 16.37
CA SER A 134 -7.90 -12.16 16.40
C SER A 134 -6.71 -11.28 16.79
N ILE A 135 -6.75 -9.96 16.54
CA ILE A 135 -5.68 -9.03 16.96
C ILE A 135 -5.47 -9.08 18.47
N PHE A 136 -6.53 -9.16 19.28
CA PHE A 136 -6.43 -9.18 20.74
C PHE A 136 -6.10 -10.57 21.31
N GLU A 137 -6.18 -11.62 20.51
CA GLU A 137 -5.74 -12.96 20.88
C GLU A 137 -4.19 -13.06 20.82
N VAL A 138 -3.53 -12.18 20.07
CA VAL A 138 -2.08 -12.09 19.94
C VAL A 138 -1.51 -11.39 21.19
N ASN A 139 -1.35 -12.11 22.27
CA ASN A 139 -1.00 -11.54 23.58
C ASN A 139 0.16 -12.23 24.30
N THR A 140 0.79 -13.24 23.69
CA THR A 140 1.87 -14.00 24.33
C THR A 140 3.23 -13.61 23.77
N GLY A 141 4.07 -13.02 24.61
CA GLY A 141 5.45 -12.67 24.28
C GLY A 141 6.39 -13.86 24.25
N GLY A 142 7.42 -13.81 23.42
CA GLY A 142 8.55 -14.73 23.34
C GLY A 142 9.88 -14.05 23.66
N VAL A 143 10.98 -14.80 23.58
CA VAL A 143 12.33 -14.30 23.97
C VAL A 143 13.13 -13.72 22.80
N GLU A 144 12.95 -14.20 21.58
CA GLU A 144 13.71 -13.83 20.38
C GLU A 144 12.80 -13.18 19.34
N SER A 145 13.41 -12.65 18.27
CA SER A 145 12.69 -11.95 17.19
C SER A 145 12.86 -12.67 15.83
N PRO A 146 12.33 -13.91 15.64
CA PRO A 146 12.50 -14.72 14.45
C PRO A 146 11.59 -14.25 13.29
N LEU A 147 11.72 -13.00 12.87
CA LEU A 147 10.95 -12.44 11.73
C LEU A 147 11.20 -13.22 10.43
N ASP A 148 12.39 -13.78 10.25
CA ASP A 148 12.73 -14.65 9.12
C ASP A 148 11.80 -15.85 9.00
N LEU A 149 11.44 -16.49 10.12
CA LEU A 149 10.51 -17.62 10.14
C LEU A 149 9.07 -17.17 9.77
N ALA A 150 8.65 -16.02 10.26
CA ALA A 150 7.33 -15.45 9.88
C ALA A 150 7.27 -15.10 8.39
N ILE A 151 8.32 -14.48 7.82
CA ILE A 151 8.40 -14.17 6.39
C ILE A 151 8.39 -15.45 5.55
N ASN A 152 9.09 -16.50 5.98
CA ASN A 152 9.10 -17.80 5.29
C ASN A 152 7.71 -18.46 5.32
N ALA A 153 7.02 -18.42 6.45
CA ALA A 153 5.68 -18.95 6.59
C ALA A 153 4.68 -18.16 5.72
N ALA A 154 4.70 -16.83 5.79
CA ALA A 154 3.88 -15.97 4.92
C ALA A 154 4.16 -16.21 3.42
N THR A 155 5.42 -16.50 3.06
CA THR A 155 5.77 -16.89 1.68
C THR A 155 5.03 -18.14 1.23
N ALA A 156 4.93 -19.15 2.11
CA ALA A 156 4.17 -20.37 1.83
C ALA A 156 2.66 -20.09 1.70
N ASP A 157 2.15 -19.21 2.56
CA ASP A 157 0.73 -18.81 2.57
C ASP A 157 0.32 -18.04 1.30
N PHE A 158 1.21 -17.19 0.77
CA PHE A 158 0.93 -16.43 -0.46
C PHE A 158 1.11 -17.25 -1.75
N LYS A 159 1.94 -18.31 -1.76
CA LYS A 159 2.23 -19.11 -2.97
C LYS A 159 1.00 -19.61 -3.72
N PRO A 160 -0.05 -20.13 -3.08
CA PRO A 160 -1.23 -20.65 -3.79
C PRO A 160 -2.18 -19.55 -4.25
N LEU A 161 -1.98 -18.30 -3.84
CA LEU A 161 -2.92 -17.22 -4.06
C LEU A 161 -2.66 -16.48 -5.37
N ALA A 162 -3.73 -16.13 -6.07
CA ALA A 162 -3.66 -15.32 -7.27
C ALA A 162 -3.68 -13.81 -6.95
N GLY A 163 -3.07 -13.01 -7.82
CA GLY A 163 -3.09 -11.55 -7.73
C GLY A 163 -1.94 -10.99 -6.90
N LYS A 164 -2.06 -9.71 -6.55
CA LYS A 164 -1.05 -8.97 -5.79
C LYS A 164 -1.23 -9.18 -4.29
N SER A 165 -0.13 -9.41 -3.60
CA SER A 165 -0.08 -9.65 -2.16
C SER A 165 0.71 -8.56 -1.44
N ALA A 166 0.36 -8.27 -0.19
CA ALA A 166 1.05 -7.35 0.69
C ALA A 166 1.39 -8.04 2.00
N LEU A 167 2.67 -8.06 2.37
CA LEU A 167 3.12 -8.38 3.71
C LEU A 167 3.26 -7.07 4.49
N ILE A 168 2.59 -6.97 5.64
CA ILE A 168 2.60 -5.77 6.48
C ILE A 168 3.17 -6.13 7.85
N ILE A 169 4.37 -5.67 8.15
CA ILE A 169 5.12 -6.00 9.35
C ILE A 169 4.97 -4.83 10.34
N PHE A 170 4.54 -5.14 11.56
CA PHE A 170 4.59 -4.24 12.70
C PHE A 170 5.67 -4.75 13.64
N SER A 171 6.67 -3.91 13.99
CA SER A 171 7.80 -4.34 14.80
C SER A 171 8.67 -3.15 15.20
N ASP A 172 9.45 -3.28 16.27
CA ASP A 172 10.53 -2.33 16.62
C ASP A 172 11.85 -2.58 15.84
N GLY A 173 11.93 -3.68 15.08
CA GLY A 173 13.05 -4.00 14.20
C GLY A 173 14.31 -4.51 14.87
N LEU A 174 14.26 -4.86 16.16
CA LEU A 174 15.43 -5.27 16.91
C LEU A 174 15.73 -6.78 16.78
N GLU A 175 17.00 -7.15 16.71
CA GLU A 175 17.50 -8.53 16.79
C GLU A 175 16.98 -9.50 15.71
N MET A 176 16.88 -9.06 14.44
CA MET A 176 16.32 -9.85 13.32
C MET A 176 17.33 -10.09 12.17
N PRO A 177 18.51 -10.68 12.40
CA PRO A 177 19.63 -10.69 11.46
C PRO A 177 19.34 -11.42 10.13
N LYS A 178 18.39 -12.37 10.11
CA LYS A 178 18.06 -13.20 8.94
C LYS A 178 16.88 -12.64 8.12
N ALA A 179 16.16 -11.65 8.63
CA ALA A 179 14.92 -11.15 8.02
C ALA A 179 15.11 -10.64 6.59
N VAL A 180 16.23 -9.97 6.30
CA VAL A 180 16.54 -9.43 4.96
C VAL A 180 16.67 -10.56 3.92
N ALA A 181 17.39 -11.64 4.27
CA ALA A 181 17.56 -12.78 3.37
C ALA A 181 16.22 -13.49 3.08
N SER A 182 15.36 -13.64 4.09
CA SER A 182 14.03 -14.22 3.92
C SER A 182 13.13 -13.32 3.07
N ALA A 183 13.20 -11.99 3.22
CA ALA A 183 12.48 -11.05 2.36
C ALA A 183 12.94 -11.12 0.89
N GLN A 184 14.25 -11.26 0.65
CA GLN A 184 14.80 -11.47 -0.70
C GLN A 184 14.30 -12.80 -1.30
N ALA A 185 14.30 -13.88 -0.50
CA ALA A 185 13.78 -15.17 -0.93
C ALA A 185 12.27 -15.12 -1.24
N MET A 186 11.48 -14.43 -0.41
CA MET A 186 10.05 -14.17 -0.69
C MET A 186 9.86 -13.45 -2.02
N LYS A 187 10.64 -12.37 -2.27
CA LYS A 187 10.58 -11.64 -3.55
C LYS A 187 10.96 -12.52 -4.73
N ALA A 188 11.99 -13.34 -4.60
CA ALA A 188 12.39 -14.28 -5.65
C ALA A 188 11.29 -15.32 -5.96
N ALA A 189 10.60 -15.82 -4.93
CA ALA A 189 9.53 -16.80 -5.06
C ALA A 189 8.24 -16.23 -5.65
N LEU A 190 7.84 -15.05 -5.22
CA LEU A 190 6.54 -14.43 -5.56
C LEU A 190 6.67 -13.35 -6.66
N LYS A 191 7.90 -12.98 -7.02
CA LYS A 191 8.21 -12.01 -8.10
C LYS A 191 7.49 -10.66 -7.87
N ASP A 192 6.76 -10.20 -8.90
CA ASP A 192 6.04 -8.93 -8.86
C ASP A 192 4.69 -9.00 -8.15
N ASN A 193 4.34 -10.16 -7.61
CA ASN A 193 3.09 -10.35 -6.89
C ASN A 193 3.18 -10.05 -5.39
N ILE A 194 4.33 -9.60 -4.88
CA ILE A 194 4.51 -9.26 -3.47
C ILE A 194 5.11 -7.88 -3.29
N CYS A 195 4.54 -7.09 -2.37
CA CYS A 195 5.11 -5.89 -1.79
C CYS A 195 5.23 -6.05 -0.28
N ILE A 196 6.31 -5.53 0.31
CA ILE A 196 6.56 -5.60 1.74
C ILE A 196 6.47 -4.20 2.33
N TYR A 197 5.64 -4.05 3.35
CA TYR A 197 5.42 -2.82 4.12
C TYR A 197 5.84 -3.04 5.56
N ALA A 198 6.29 -1.99 6.23
CA ALA A 198 6.58 -2.07 7.64
C ALA A 198 6.14 -0.80 8.39
N VAL A 199 5.74 -0.99 9.64
CA VAL A 199 5.44 0.06 10.62
C VAL A 199 6.39 -0.12 11.79
N LEU A 200 7.28 0.87 12.00
CA LEU A 200 8.22 0.88 13.11
C LEU A 200 7.48 1.22 14.41
N ILE A 201 7.56 0.33 15.38
CA ILE A 201 6.90 0.47 16.68
C ILE A 201 7.89 1.03 17.70
N GLY A 202 7.47 2.06 18.41
CA GLY A 202 8.26 2.69 19.49
C GLY A 202 9.34 3.64 19.00
N SER A 203 10.19 4.07 19.94
CA SER A 203 11.38 4.87 19.67
C SER A 203 12.53 3.96 19.27
N ASP A 204 13.30 4.38 18.30
CA ASP A 204 14.53 3.71 17.86
C ASP A 204 15.72 4.69 17.99
N PRO A 205 16.24 4.86 19.20
CA PRO A 205 17.29 5.84 19.47
C PRO A 205 18.61 5.54 18.76
N THR A 206 18.88 4.28 18.43
CA THR A 206 20.08 3.84 17.71
C THR A 206 19.93 3.92 16.20
N GLY A 207 18.69 3.89 15.71
CA GLY A 207 18.35 3.80 14.29
C GLY A 207 18.53 2.39 13.71
N GLU A 208 18.87 1.40 14.51
CA GLU A 208 19.14 0.01 14.06
C GLU A 208 17.87 -0.68 13.59
N GLY A 209 16.79 -0.61 14.37
CA GLY A 209 15.50 -1.20 14.02
C GLY A 209 14.94 -0.65 12.73
N LYS A 210 14.97 0.68 12.59
CA LYS A 210 14.55 1.36 11.36
C LYS A 210 15.40 0.95 10.16
N ALA A 211 16.72 0.89 10.34
CA ALA A 211 17.65 0.52 9.26
C ALA A 211 17.43 -0.93 8.81
N LEU A 212 17.11 -1.84 9.73
CA LEU A 212 16.81 -3.24 9.41
C LEU A 212 15.49 -3.37 8.67
N LEU A 213 14.40 -2.78 9.20
CA LEU A 213 13.09 -2.81 8.54
C LEU A 213 13.12 -2.14 7.15
N ASP A 214 13.89 -1.07 6.98
CA ASP A 214 14.10 -0.44 5.66
C ASP A 214 14.75 -1.41 4.66
N LYS A 215 15.75 -2.19 5.08
CA LYS A 215 16.35 -3.23 4.23
C LYS A 215 15.35 -4.34 3.88
N VAL A 216 14.53 -4.77 4.83
CA VAL A 216 13.47 -5.77 4.60
C VAL A 216 12.45 -5.26 3.58
N VAL A 217 11.96 -4.04 3.74
CA VAL A 217 11.02 -3.40 2.80
C VAL A 217 11.63 -3.25 1.42
N LYS A 218 12.89 -2.78 1.33
CA LYS A 218 13.62 -2.64 0.05
C LYS A 218 13.83 -3.97 -0.67
N ALA A 219 14.00 -5.06 0.07
CA ALA A 219 14.11 -6.40 -0.52
C ALA A 219 12.83 -6.79 -1.30
N GLY A 220 11.65 -6.30 -0.90
CA GLY A 220 10.39 -6.45 -1.63
C GLY A 220 10.32 -5.67 -2.94
N GLN A 221 11.22 -4.71 -3.19
CA GLN A 221 11.26 -3.80 -4.36
C GLN A 221 10.01 -2.92 -4.53
N CYS A 222 9.03 -3.06 -3.67
CA CYS A 222 7.84 -2.23 -3.55
C CYS A 222 7.34 -2.26 -2.11
N GLY A 223 6.60 -1.26 -1.70
CA GLY A 223 6.18 -1.03 -0.32
C GLY A 223 6.93 0.15 0.31
N ILE A 224 6.62 0.43 1.55
CA ILE A 224 7.21 1.54 2.32
C ILE A 224 7.38 1.15 3.78
N LEU A 225 8.36 1.78 4.43
CA LEU A 225 8.48 1.84 5.88
C LEU A 225 7.89 3.17 6.37
N VAL A 226 7.06 3.12 7.41
CA VAL A 226 6.53 4.28 8.12
C VAL A 226 6.81 4.15 9.62
N ASN A 227 6.85 5.27 10.36
CA ASN A 227 6.89 5.19 11.82
C ASN A 227 5.44 5.02 12.35
N GLY A 228 5.28 4.32 13.46
CA GLY A 228 3.98 4.19 14.13
C GLY A 228 3.31 5.54 14.41
N LYS A 229 4.12 6.55 14.79
CA LYS A 229 3.68 7.92 15.01
C LYS A 229 3.02 8.56 13.77
N ASP A 230 3.48 8.23 12.57
CA ASP A 230 2.94 8.81 11.33
C ASP A 230 1.57 8.21 10.97
N VAL A 231 1.24 7.04 11.55
CA VAL A 231 0.00 6.28 11.29
C VAL A 231 -0.92 6.18 12.52
N GLU A 232 -0.59 6.80 13.64
CA GLU A 232 -1.44 6.81 14.84
C GLU A 232 -2.67 7.73 14.73
N SER A 233 -2.77 8.56 13.68
CA SER A 233 -3.94 9.38 13.39
C SER A 233 -4.82 8.75 12.30
N ALA A 234 -6.12 9.09 12.30
CA ALA A 234 -7.05 8.63 11.25
C ALA A 234 -6.54 8.94 9.84
N ALA A 235 -6.03 10.15 9.61
CA ALA A 235 -5.51 10.57 8.31
C ALA A 235 -4.19 9.87 7.96
N GLY A 236 -3.28 9.71 8.91
CA GLY A 236 -2.01 9.00 8.72
C GLY A 236 -2.24 7.54 8.36
N MET A 237 -3.11 6.85 9.10
CA MET A 237 -3.48 5.46 8.82
C MET A 237 -4.20 5.33 7.46
N ALA A 238 -5.11 6.25 7.14
CA ALA A 238 -5.78 6.25 5.84
C ALA A 238 -4.78 6.37 4.67
N ASN A 239 -3.79 7.25 4.78
CA ASN A 239 -2.72 7.37 3.79
C ASN A 239 -1.88 6.10 3.66
N PHE A 240 -1.61 5.40 4.76
CA PHE A 240 -0.89 4.13 4.73
C PHE A 240 -1.73 3.03 4.09
N VAL A 241 -2.99 2.86 4.48
CA VAL A 241 -3.95 1.90 3.90
C VAL A 241 -4.13 2.13 2.40
N GLU A 242 -4.24 3.38 1.95
CA GLU A 242 -4.24 3.71 0.52
C GLU A 242 -3.00 3.17 -0.19
N LYS A 243 -1.80 3.42 0.38
CA LYS A 243 -0.54 2.95 -0.20
C LYS A 243 -0.42 1.42 -0.22
N VAL A 244 -1.08 0.70 0.67
CA VAL A 244 -1.10 -0.77 0.69
C VAL A 244 -2.10 -1.32 -0.33
N PHE A 245 -3.36 -0.87 -0.29
CA PHE A 245 -4.47 -1.54 -0.98
C PHE A 245 -4.96 -0.85 -2.23
N LEU A 246 -4.74 0.46 -2.33
CA LEU A 246 -5.31 1.27 -3.39
C LEU A 246 -4.23 1.85 -4.28
N GLY A 247 -4.57 2.00 -5.52
CA GLY A 247 -3.77 2.73 -6.50
C GLY A 247 -4.65 3.75 -7.19
N PRO A 248 -4.05 4.72 -7.88
CA PRO A 248 -4.84 5.52 -8.79
C PRO A 248 -5.63 4.53 -9.63
N ALA A 249 -6.90 4.80 -9.87
CA ALA A 249 -7.56 4.09 -10.94
C ALA A 249 -6.56 4.16 -12.10
N VAL A 250 -5.89 3.02 -12.41
CA VAL A 250 -5.37 2.89 -13.76
C VAL A 250 -6.62 3.12 -14.54
N ALA A 251 -6.77 4.30 -15.09
CA ALA A 251 -7.92 4.61 -15.88
C ALA A 251 -7.98 3.45 -16.88
N ALA A 252 -8.91 2.48 -16.62
CA ALA A 252 -9.54 1.83 -17.75
C ALA A 252 -9.95 3.05 -18.55
N ALA A 253 -9.09 3.44 -19.52
CA ALA A 253 -9.03 4.76 -20.10
C ALA A 253 -10.32 5.48 -19.77
N ALA A 254 -10.33 6.32 -18.71
CA ALA A 254 -11.35 7.33 -18.64
C ALA A 254 -11.19 7.98 -20.00
N VAL A 255 -12.16 7.70 -20.86
CA VAL A 255 -12.28 8.45 -22.10
C VAL A 255 -12.10 9.88 -21.62
N PRO A 256 -10.97 10.54 -21.93
CA PRO A 256 -10.73 11.90 -21.44
C PRO A 256 -11.99 12.67 -21.81
N PRO A 257 -12.48 13.60 -21.00
CA PRO A 257 -13.71 14.33 -21.32
C PRO A 257 -13.60 14.75 -22.77
N ALA A 258 -14.38 14.12 -23.63
CA ALA A 258 -14.27 13.95 -25.08
C ALA A 258 -13.07 14.72 -25.64
N ALA A 259 -11.88 14.12 -25.59
CA ALA A 259 -10.68 14.76 -26.13
C ALA A 259 -11.09 15.17 -27.54
N VAL A 260 -10.98 16.45 -27.83
CA VAL A 260 -11.26 16.93 -29.19
C VAL A 260 -10.36 16.11 -30.08
N LEU A 261 -10.95 15.13 -30.75
CA LEU A 261 -10.22 14.21 -31.63
C LEU A 261 -9.45 15.06 -32.64
N PRO A 262 -8.18 14.78 -32.88
CA PRO A 262 -7.45 15.53 -33.90
C PRO A 262 -8.15 15.36 -35.25
N PRO A 263 -8.04 16.33 -36.15
CA PRO A 263 -8.69 16.27 -37.44
C PRO A 263 -8.42 14.93 -38.15
N GLY A 264 -9.50 14.29 -38.63
CA GLY A 264 -9.43 12.97 -39.27
C GLY A 264 -9.41 11.75 -38.36
N ALA A 265 -9.35 11.92 -37.06
CA ALA A 265 -9.50 10.81 -36.13
C ALA A 265 -10.98 10.47 -35.91
N ILE A 266 -11.26 9.15 -35.80
CA ILE A 266 -12.61 8.63 -35.58
C ILE A 266 -12.79 7.99 -34.20
N ALA A 267 -11.71 7.66 -33.54
CA ALA A 267 -11.70 7.10 -32.17
C ALA A 267 -10.34 7.31 -31.51
N GLN A 268 -10.31 7.24 -30.18
CA GLN A 268 -9.10 7.09 -29.38
C GLN A 268 -9.13 5.72 -28.73
N LEU A 269 -7.97 5.05 -28.72
CA LEU A 269 -7.78 3.77 -28.04
C LEU A 269 -7.10 3.95 -26.68
N ASP A 270 -6.77 2.84 -26.02
CA ASP A 270 -6.18 2.85 -24.70
C ASP A 270 -4.81 3.54 -24.68
N THR A 271 -4.55 4.28 -23.62
CA THR A 271 -3.39 5.18 -23.44
C THR A 271 -2.23 4.49 -22.75
N VAL A 272 -0.99 4.77 -23.16
CA VAL A 272 0.24 4.37 -22.48
C VAL A 272 0.77 5.55 -21.67
N TYR A 273 1.11 5.35 -20.39
CA TYR A 273 1.64 6.37 -19.50
C TYR A 273 3.11 6.14 -19.17
N PHE A 274 3.81 7.25 -18.84
CA PHE A 274 5.25 7.26 -18.59
C PHE A 274 5.59 7.87 -17.25
N ASP A 275 6.72 7.43 -16.67
CA ASP A 275 7.30 8.07 -15.49
C ASP A 275 7.91 9.43 -15.85
N TYR A 276 8.22 10.22 -14.81
CA TYR A 276 8.88 11.51 -14.99
C TYR A 276 10.19 11.32 -15.74
N ASP A 277 10.39 12.14 -16.77
CA ASP A 277 11.58 12.13 -17.63
C ASP A 277 11.92 10.76 -18.27
N LYS A 278 10.92 9.89 -18.44
CA LYS A 278 11.05 8.59 -19.12
C LYS A 278 10.20 8.53 -20.38
N TYR A 279 10.67 7.70 -21.33
CA TYR A 279 9.98 7.43 -22.60
C TYR A 279 9.87 5.93 -22.93
N ASN A 280 10.44 5.04 -22.11
CA ASN A 280 10.32 3.61 -22.34
C ASN A 280 8.91 3.12 -21.94
N VAL A 281 8.26 2.35 -22.80
CA VAL A 281 7.00 1.66 -22.48
C VAL A 281 7.26 0.67 -21.36
N LYS A 282 6.58 0.87 -20.22
CA LYS A 282 6.75 0.00 -19.06
C LYS A 282 6.08 -1.36 -19.27
N PRO A 283 6.57 -2.44 -18.61
CA PRO A 283 6.01 -3.79 -18.73
C PRO A 283 4.50 -3.86 -18.48
N GLU A 284 3.98 -3.06 -17.56
CA GLU A 284 2.55 -2.98 -17.21
C GLU A 284 1.64 -2.52 -18.36
N PHE A 285 2.19 -1.82 -19.37
CA PHE A 285 1.43 -1.37 -20.55
C PHE A 285 1.54 -2.33 -21.75
N LYS A 286 2.18 -3.48 -21.61
CA LYS A 286 2.27 -4.47 -22.70
C LYS A 286 0.90 -4.96 -23.17
N ASP A 287 -0.02 -5.19 -22.23
CA ASP A 287 -1.39 -5.64 -22.55
C ASP A 287 -2.20 -4.52 -23.23
N VAL A 288 -1.99 -3.26 -22.83
CA VAL A 288 -2.59 -2.09 -23.51
C VAL A 288 -2.11 -2.02 -24.96
N VAL A 289 -0.80 -2.12 -25.18
CA VAL A 289 -0.22 -2.11 -26.55
C VAL A 289 -0.73 -3.29 -27.37
N LYS A 290 -0.82 -4.48 -26.76
CA LYS A 290 -1.36 -5.67 -27.44
C LYS A 290 -2.82 -5.47 -27.84
N LYS A 291 -3.66 -4.98 -26.94
CA LYS A 291 -5.09 -4.69 -27.22
C LYS A 291 -5.26 -3.68 -28.34
N ASN A 292 -4.46 -2.60 -28.32
CA ASN A 292 -4.45 -1.60 -29.40
C ASN A 292 -3.99 -2.22 -30.73
N ALA A 293 -2.95 -3.09 -30.69
CA ALA A 293 -2.49 -3.79 -31.89
C ALA A 293 -3.55 -4.73 -32.48
N ASP A 294 -4.25 -5.47 -31.62
CA ASP A 294 -5.31 -6.40 -32.03
C ASP A 294 -6.46 -5.64 -32.71
N TYR A 295 -6.81 -4.44 -32.21
CA TYR A 295 -7.75 -3.55 -32.92
C TYR A 295 -7.30 -3.23 -34.34
N PHE A 296 -6.03 -2.81 -34.55
CA PHE A 296 -5.52 -2.45 -35.88
C PHE A 296 -5.30 -3.66 -36.80
N LYS A 297 -5.08 -4.85 -36.25
CA LYS A 297 -5.05 -6.10 -37.03
C LYS A 297 -6.43 -6.48 -37.55
N ALA A 298 -7.47 -6.28 -36.73
CA ALA A 298 -8.86 -6.51 -37.11
C ALA A 298 -9.37 -5.45 -38.11
N ASN A 299 -8.89 -4.20 -38.00
CA ASN A 299 -9.33 -3.05 -38.81
C ASN A 299 -8.20 -2.59 -39.72
N LYS A 300 -7.87 -3.40 -40.76
CA LYS A 300 -6.71 -3.17 -41.62
C LYS A 300 -6.76 -1.87 -42.44
N ALA A 301 -7.93 -1.33 -42.70
CA ALA A 301 -8.09 -0.06 -43.43
C ALA A 301 -7.69 1.17 -42.61
N ASN A 302 -7.78 1.09 -41.24
CA ASN A 302 -7.53 2.24 -40.39
C ASN A 302 -6.02 2.46 -40.18
N ASN A 303 -5.61 3.72 -40.15
CA ASN A 303 -4.28 4.14 -39.76
C ASN A 303 -4.25 4.50 -38.25
N VAL A 304 -3.08 4.65 -37.64
CA VAL A 304 -2.91 5.13 -36.29
C VAL A 304 -2.03 6.38 -36.26
N LEU A 305 -2.49 7.40 -35.52
CA LEU A 305 -1.67 8.52 -35.09
C LEU A 305 -1.38 8.35 -33.60
N ILE A 306 -0.11 8.32 -33.24
CA ILE A 306 0.34 8.25 -31.85
C ILE A 306 0.88 9.61 -31.45
N ALA A 307 0.22 10.25 -30.47
CA ALA A 307 0.62 11.56 -29.95
C ALA A 307 1.28 11.42 -28.59
N GLY A 308 2.53 11.87 -28.48
CA GLY A 308 3.30 11.86 -27.22
C GLY A 308 3.17 13.20 -26.50
N ASN A 309 2.91 13.13 -25.19
CA ASN A 309 2.68 14.28 -24.34
C ASN A 309 3.58 14.27 -23.11
N CYS A 310 3.80 15.44 -22.53
CA CYS A 310 4.55 15.70 -21.31
C CYS A 310 3.71 16.47 -20.30
N ASP A 311 4.13 16.44 -19.04
CA ASP A 311 3.68 17.42 -18.06
C ASP A 311 4.39 18.77 -18.29
N GLU A 312 3.96 19.81 -17.60
CA GLU A 312 4.41 21.20 -17.74
C GLU A 312 5.86 21.47 -17.24
N ARG A 313 6.53 20.47 -16.66
CA ARG A 313 7.87 20.65 -16.09
C ARG A 313 8.94 20.49 -17.17
N GLY A 314 9.72 21.54 -17.37
CA GLY A 314 10.80 21.61 -18.37
C GLY A 314 10.60 22.77 -19.34
N THR A 315 11.44 22.85 -20.37
CA THR A 315 11.22 23.81 -21.47
C THR A 315 10.31 23.19 -22.54
N ASN A 316 9.63 24.02 -23.31
CA ASN A 316 8.78 23.56 -24.39
C ASN A 316 9.57 22.69 -25.40
N GLU A 317 10.78 23.14 -25.80
CA GLU A 317 11.64 22.39 -26.71
C GLU A 317 12.01 21.02 -26.16
N TYR A 318 12.35 20.94 -24.85
CA TYR A 318 12.64 19.69 -24.19
C TYR A 318 11.43 18.77 -24.20
N ASN A 319 10.26 19.30 -23.81
CA ASN A 319 9.00 18.54 -23.75
C ASN A 319 8.53 18.11 -25.15
N MET A 320 8.73 18.91 -26.19
CA MET A 320 8.50 18.51 -27.58
C MET A 320 9.39 17.32 -27.97
N ALA A 321 10.68 17.35 -27.64
CA ALA A 321 11.59 16.26 -27.93
C ALA A 321 11.26 14.99 -27.09
N LEU A 322 10.91 15.15 -25.81
CA LEU A 322 10.54 14.04 -24.92
C LEU A 322 9.21 13.40 -25.35
N GLY A 323 8.23 14.20 -25.72
CA GLY A 323 6.96 13.75 -26.28
C GLY A 323 7.17 12.94 -27.57
N GLN A 324 8.06 13.39 -28.46
CA GLN A 324 8.39 12.62 -29.66
C GLN A 324 9.01 11.26 -29.32
N ARG A 325 9.96 11.20 -28.38
CA ARG A 325 10.56 9.93 -27.92
C ARG A 325 9.51 8.96 -27.33
N ARG A 326 8.49 9.48 -26.61
CA ARG A 326 7.36 8.71 -26.09
C ARG A 326 6.49 8.13 -27.20
N ALA A 327 6.10 8.96 -28.17
CA ALA A 327 5.33 8.53 -29.33
C ALA A 327 6.08 7.45 -30.13
N ASP A 328 7.38 7.61 -30.35
CA ASP A 328 8.21 6.67 -31.12
C ASP A 328 8.42 5.35 -30.35
N SER A 329 8.56 5.41 -29.03
CA SER A 329 8.64 4.20 -28.18
C SER A 329 7.33 3.40 -28.21
N ALA A 330 6.18 4.07 -28.13
CA ALA A 330 4.87 3.45 -28.28
C ALA A 330 4.66 2.87 -29.69
N ALA A 331 5.09 3.58 -30.74
CA ALA A 331 5.06 3.10 -32.12
C ALA A 331 5.94 1.86 -32.32
N LYS A 332 7.14 1.84 -31.73
CA LYS A 332 8.02 0.67 -31.75
C LYS A 332 7.35 -0.54 -31.12
N ALA A 333 6.70 -0.35 -29.98
CA ALA A 333 5.98 -1.43 -29.30
C ALA A 333 4.78 -1.92 -30.13
N LEU A 334 4.02 -1.03 -30.76
CA LEU A 334 2.90 -1.38 -31.62
C LEU A 334 3.34 -2.15 -32.88
N LYS A 335 4.47 -1.75 -33.48
CA LYS A 335 5.11 -2.50 -34.59
C LYS A 335 5.53 -3.91 -34.16
N ALA A 336 6.18 -4.02 -33.01
CA ALA A 336 6.58 -5.32 -32.45
C ALA A 336 5.36 -6.23 -32.17
N ALA A 337 4.20 -5.63 -31.88
CA ALA A 337 2.92 -6.33 -31.72
C ALA A 337 2.22 -6.66 -33.07
N GLY A 338 2.85 -6.37 -34.22
CA GLY A 338 2.42 -6.82 -35.55
C GLY A 338 1.58 -5.80 -36.36
N VAL A 339 1.59 -4.52 -36.01
CA VAL A 339 0.97 -3.47 -36.82
C VAL A 339 1.96 -2.96 -37.86
N GLU A 340 1.54 -2.87 -39.13
CA GLU A 340 2.41 -2.45 -40.25
C GLU A 340 2.91 -1.01 -40.04
N ALA A 341 4.24 -0.82 -40.23
CA ALA A 341 4.90 0.49 -40.03
C ALA A 341 4.31 1.63 -40.86
N LYS A 342 3.89 1.35 -42.11
CA LYS A 342 3.30 2.35 -43.00
C LYS A 342 1.98 2.95 -42.50
N ARG A 343 1.31 2.26 -41.57
CA ARG A 343 0.04 2.66 -40.97
C ARG A 343 0.22 3.50 -39.70
N ILE A 344 1.45 3.63 -39.20
CA ILE A 344 1.75 4.28 -37.93
C ILE A 344 2.39 5.65 -38.20
N LYS A 345 1.78 6.69 -37.69
CA LYS A 345 2.34 8.04 -37.65
C LYS A 345 2.53 8.47 -36.21
N THR A 346 3.58 9.22 -35.92
CA THR A 346 3.87 9.79 -34.59
C THR A 346 3.89 11.30 -34.65
N VAL A 347 3.50 11.93 -33.56
CA VAL A 347 3.58 13.37 -33.35
C VAL A 347 3.85 13.67 -31.88
N SER A 348 4.58 14.70 -31.60
CA SER A 348 4.70 15.26 -30.25
C SER A 348 3.77 16.46 -30.10
N TRP A 349 3.10 16.55 -28.98
CA TRP A 349 2.42 17.75 -28.54
C TRP A 349 3.11 18.40 -27.33
N GLY A 350 4.25 17.83 -26.88
CA GLY A 350 4.94 18.37 -25.73
C GLY A 350 4.02 18.52 -24.53
N GLU A 351 3.96 19.70 -23.96
CA GLU A 351 3.04 20.08 -22.88
C GLU A 351 1.80 20.85 -23.37
N GLU A 352 1.66 21.09 -24.68
CA GLU A 352 0.65 21.99 -25.26
C GLU A 352 -0.80 21.46 -25.17
N LYS A 353 -0.99 20.16 -24.96
CA LYS A 353 -2.33 19.54 -24.87
C LYS A 353 -2.51 18.77 -23.56
N PRO A 354 -2.50 19.45 -22.41
CA PRO A 354 -2.64 18.81 -21.12
C PRO A 354 -4.05 18.21 -20.95
N LEU A 355 -4.12 16.96 -20.47
CA LEU A 355 -5.37 16.32 -20.06
C LEU A 355 -5.85 16.84 -18.70
N CYS A 356 -4.93 17.38 -17.92
CA CYS A 356 -5.15 17.87 -16.57
C CYS A 356 -4.27 19.10 -16.35
N LYS A 357 -4.80 20.16 -15.71
CA LYS A 357 -4.15 21.48 -15.62
C LYS A 357 -3.63 21.85 -14.23
N GLU A 358 -3.82 20.98 -13.24
CA GLU A 358 -3.35 21.24 -11.88
C GLU A 358 -1.87 20.90 -11.75
N SER A 359 -1.08 21.77 -11.09
CA SER A 359 0.36 21.59 -10.87
C SER A 359 0.65 20.63 -9.69
N VAL A 360 0.14 19.39 -9.79
CA VAL A 360 0.31 18.32 -8.81
C VAL A 360 0.63 17.00 -9.51
N GLU A 361 1.33 16.08 -8.83
CA GLU A 361 1.75 14.80 -9.42
C GLU A 361 0.56 13.96 -9.94
N ALA A 362 -0.60 14.02 -9.28
CA ALA A 362 -1.82 13.34 -9.72
C ALA A 362 -2.31 13.82 -11.11
N CYS A 363 -1.98 15.05 -11.48
CA CYS A 363 -2.27 15.67 -12.76
C CYS A 363 -1.12 15.45 -13.75
N TRP A 364 0.12 15.70 -13.33
CA TRP A 364 1.31 15.51 -14.15
C TRP A 364 1.45 14.07 -14.67
N SER A 365 1.14 13.06 -13.85
CA SER A 365 1.15 11.66 -14.28
C SER A 365 0.17 11.36 -15.42
N LYS A 366 -0.96 12.05 -15.48
CA LYS A 366 -1.95 11.94 -16.58
C LYS A 366 -1.46 12.59 -17.86
N ASN A 367 -0.66 13.65 -17.76
CA ASN A 367 -0.13 14.38 -18.90
C ASN A 367 1.07 13.66 -19.54
N ARG A 368 1.80 12.82 -18.80
CA ARG A 368 2.91 12.00 -19.32
C ARG A 368 2.38 10.77 -20.04
N ASN A 369 1.98 10.89 -21.30
CA ASN A 369 1.32 9.80 -22.01
C ASN A 369 1.67 9.71 -23.50
N ALA A 370 1.26 8.59 -24.12
CA ALA A 370 1.10 8.44 -25.57
C ALA A 370 -0.35 8.04 -25.85
N LEU A 371 -1.05 8.87 -26.62
CA LEU A 371 -2.44 8.69 -27.05
C LEU A 371 -2.45 8.02 -28.43
N PHE A 372 -3.35 7.05 -28.62
CA PHE A 372 -3.49 6.31 -29.86
C PHE A 372 -4.82 6.71 -30.52
N TYR A 373 -4.75 7.36 -31.66
CA TYR A 373 -5.92 7.78 -32.43
C TYR A 373 -6.11 6.91 -33.65
N VAL A 374 -7.33 6.44 -33.84
CA VAL A 374 -7.75 5.73 -35.07
C VAL A 374 -8.04 6.78 -36.15
N MET A 375 -7.26 6.72 -37.22
CA MET A 375 -7.39 7.63 -38.36
C MET A 375 -8.13 6.93 -39.48
N LYS A 376 -8.98 7.69 -40.18
CA LYS A 376 -9.58 7.20 -41.45
C LYS A 376 -8.48 6.83 -42.45
N PRO A 377 -8.76 5.91 -43.37
CA PRO A 377 -7.85 5.58 -44.49
C PRO A 377 -7.38 6.80 -45.26
#